data_9d1d2b6dbf1ffe15752134998d12474f
#
_entry.id   9d1d2b6dbf1ffe15752134998d12474f
#
_cell.length_a   1.000
_cell.length_b   1.000
_cell.length_c   1.000
_cell.angle_alpha   90.00
_cell.angle_beta   90.00
_cell.angle_gamma   90.00
#
_symmetry.space_group_name_H-M   'P 1'
#
loop_
_entity.id
_entity.type
_entity.pdbx_description
1 polymer ?
#
loop_
_entity_poly.entity_id
_entity_poly.type
_entity_poly.pdbx_seq_one_letter_code
_entity_poly.pdbx_strand_id
1 'polypeptide(L)'
;MKAAILFESLTGNTRKAGELIAANLQQEGWGITGVSPVRRPELGSLQDADIVVIGTWVHGLFVVGQAPWGLGAIGGLPALRGKKVATYCTFALNPGSTLGRMESAITSALGAEVVGGLALHRSKLAAHTEEFAARLTSL
;
A
#
# COMPACT_ATOMS: atom_id res chain seq x y z
N MET A 1 -6.03 -15.53 -6.96
CA MET A 1 -6.03 -14.34 -6.06
C MET A 1 -6.27 -13.07 -6.85
N LYS A 2 -7.06 -12.18 -6.29
CA LYS A 2 -7.35 -10.86 -6.86
C LYS A 2 -6.92 -9.79 -5.88
N ALA A 3 -6.24 -8.76 -6.36
CA ALA A 3 -5.76 -7.66 -5.55
C ALA A 3 -6.30 -6.31 -6.05
N ALA A 4 -6.67 -5.45 -5.11
CA ALA A 4 -6.93 -4.04 -5.35
C ALA A 4 -5.77 -3.24 -4.76
N ILE A 5 -5.35 -2.19 -5.45
CA ILE A 5 -4.23 -1.36 -5.00
C ILE A 5 -4.72 0.07 -4.80
N LEU A 6 -4.50 0.58 -3.61
CA LEU A 6 -4.82 1.96 -3.25
C LEU A 6 -3.52 2.70 -2.90
N PHE A 7 -3.40 3.91 -3.38
CA PHE A 7 -2.23 4.72 -3.11
C PHE A 7 -2.61 6.14 -2.66
N GLU A 8 -1.80 6.71 -1.77
CA GLU A 8 -1.81 8.12 -1.44
C GLU A 8 -0.51 8.70 -1.97
N SER A 9 -0.56 9.57 -2.98
CA SER A 9 0.63 10.05 -3.66
C SER A 9 0.56 11.56 -3.93
N LEU A 10 1.62 12.26 -3.60
CA LEU A 10 1.79 13.68 -3.92
C LEU A 10 2.66 13.87 -5.17
N THR A 11 3.78 13.15 -5.25
CA THR A 11 4.79 13.34 -6.31
C THR A 11 4.72 12.29 -7.41
N GLY A 12 3.88 11.28 -7.27
CA GLY A 12 3.73 10.20 -8.24
C GLY A 12 4.56 8.95 -7.96
N ASN A 13 5.51 8.97 -7.04
CA ASN A 13 6.33 7.80 -6.71
C ASN A 13 5.50 6.66 -6.12
N THR A 14 4.58 6.98 -5.22
CA THR A 14 3.70 5.99 -4.60
C THR A 14 2.73 5.38 -5.61
N ARG A 15 2.21 6.21 -6.52
CA ARG A 15 1.38 5.74 -7.63
C ARG A 15 2.17 4.83 -8.56
N LYS A 16 3.36 5.23 -8.95
CA LYS A 16 4.25 4.42 -9.80
C LYS A 16 4.55 3.08 -9.15
N ALA A 17 4.85 3.08 -7.85
CA ALA A 17 5.06 1.84 -7.10
C ALA A 17 3.83 0.94 -7.13
N GLY A 18 2.64 1.51 -6.93
CA GLY A 18 1.38 0.76 -7.01
C GLY A 18 1.15 0.14 -8.38
N GLU A 19 1.42 0.88 -9.44
CA GLU A 19 1.31 0.39 -10.82
C GLU A 19 2.31 -0.75 -11.10
N LEU A 20 3.55 -0.62 -10.61
CA LEU A 20 4.57 -1.66 -10.75
C LEU A 20 4.21 -2.93 -9.94
N ILE A 21 3.68 -2.76 -8.73
CA ILE A 21 3.20 -3.89 -7.94
C ILE A 21 2.08 -4.62 -8.69
N ALA A 22 1.12 -3.88 -9.25
CA ALA A 22 0.05 -4.46 -10.04
C ALA A 22 0.60 -5.29 -11.21
N ALA A 23 1.53 -4.73 -11.96
CA ALA A 23 2.15 -5.43 -13.09
C ALA A 23 2.89 -6.70 -12.64
N ASN A 24 3.64 -6.63 -11.56
CA ASN A 24 4.36 -7.79 -11.03
C ASN A 24 3.42 -8.89 -10.52
N LEU A 25 2.34 -8.51 -9.86
CA LEU A 25 1.32 -9.49 -9.43
C LEU A 25 0.62 -10.15 -10.61
N GLN A 26 0.34 -9.40 -11.67
CA GLN A 26 -0.23 -9.96 -12.89
C GLN A 26 0.71 -10.98 -13.54
N GLN A 27 2.00 -10.73 -13.54
CA GLN A 27 3.00 -11.69 -14.02
C GLN A 27 3.00 -12.99 -13.20
N GLU A 28 2.67 -12.90 -11.91
CA GLU A 28 2.53 -14.06 -11.02
C GLU A 28 1.15 -14.74 -11.14
N GLY A 29 0.32 -14.33 -12.07
CA GLY A 29 -0.99 -14.92 -12.31
C GLY A 29 -2.15 -14.35 -11.49
N TRP A 30 -1.91 -13.27 -10.75
CA TRP A 30 -2.98 -12.62 -9.98
C TRP A 30 -3.81 -11.70 -10.86
N GLY A 31 -5.10 -11.60 -10.55
CA GLY A 31 -5.97 -10.58 -11.12
C GLY A 31 -5.85 -9.26 -10.37
N ILE A 32 -5.91 -8.15 -11.08
CA ILE A 32 -5.93 -6.81 -10.46
C ILE A 32 -7.33 -6.24 -10.68
N THR A 33 -8.04 -6.00 -9.58
CA THR A 33 -9.42 -5.47 -9.64
C THR A 33 -9.47 -3.97 -9.82
N GLY A 34 -8.40 -3.26 -9.45
CA GLY A 34 -8.28 -1.83 -9.66
C GLY A 34 -7.02 -1.26 -9.04
N VAL A 35 -6.59 -0.11 -9.55
CA VAL A 35 -5.51 0.72 -8.98
C VAL A 35 -6.08 2.12 -8.88
N SER A 36 -6.29 2.62 -7.67
CA SER A 36 -6.96 3.90 -7.47
C SER A 36 -6.39 4.67 -6.27
N PRO A 37 -6.59 6.00 -6.25
CA PRO A 37 -6.19 6.80 -5.09
C PRO A 37 -6.99 6.44 -3.84
N VAL A 38 -6.35 6.50 -2.69
CA VAL A 38 -7.02 6.32 -1.40
C VAL A 38 -8.20 7.29 -1.23
N ARG A 39 -8.07 8.51 -1.74
CA ARG A 39 -9.11 9.55 -1.62
C ARG A 39 -10.28 9.36 -2.58
N ARG A 40 -10.12 8.48 -3.59
CA ARG A 40 -11.15 8.14 -4.57
C ARG A 40 -11.12 6.64 -4.85
N PRO A 41 -11.40 5.80 -3.84
CA PRO A 41 -11.32 4.37 -4.03
C PRO A 41 -12.44 3.87 -4.93
N GLU A 42 -12.13 2.91 -5.77
CA GLU A 42 -13.14 2.17 -6.54
C GLU A 42 -13.76 1.11 -5.64
N LEU A 43 -14.96 1.35 -5.15
CA LEU A 43 -15.60 0.48 -4.16
C LEU A 43 -15.82 -0.94 -4.69
N GLY A 44 -16.19 -1.08 -5.97
CA GLY A 44 -16.34 -2.40 -6.59
C GLY A 44 -15.04 -3.19 -6.61
N SER A 45 -13.91 -2.52 -6.86
CA SER A 45 -12.61 -3.19 -6.86
C SER A 45 -12.22 -3.69 -5.48
N LEU A 46 -12.58 -2.96 -4.42
CA LEU A 46 -12.35 -3.39 -3.04
C LEU A 46 -13.18 -4.61 -2.67
N GLN A 47 -14.45 -4.65 -3.10
CA GLN A 47 -15.35 -5.78 -2.83
C GLN A 47 -14.87 -7.05 -3.51
N ASP A 48 -14.39 -6.95 -4.74
CA ASP A 48 -13.96 -8.10 -5.54
C ASP A 48 -12.57 -8.61 -5.17
N ALA A 49 -11.78 -7.83 -4.44
CA ALA A 49 -10.43 -8.21 -4.09
C ALA A 49 -10.37 -9.19 -2.92
N ASP A 50 -9.46 -10.16 -3.01
CA ASP A 50 -9.11 -11.05 -1.90
C ASP A 50 -8.14 -10.36 -0.95
N ILE A 51 -7.28 -9.50 -1.48
CA ILE A 51 -6.32 -8.72 -0.73
C ILE A 51 -6.30 -7.28 -1.23
N VAL A 52 -6.13 -6.34 -0.31
CA VAL A 52 -6.00 -4.92 -0.64
C VAL A 52 -4.60 -4.45 -0.32
N VAL A 53 -3.94 -3.85 -1.28
CA VAL A 53 -2.62 -3.25 -1.10
C VAL A 53 -2.79 -1.75 -0.90
N ILE A 54 -2.28 -1.22 0.20
CA ILE A 54 -2.40 0.21 0.53
C ILE A 54 -1.00 0.81 0.64
N GLY A 55 -0.74 1.84 -0.12
CA GLY A 55 0.53 2.52 -0.14
C GLY A 55 0.44 4.01 0.11
N THR A 56 1.47 4.54 0.74
CA THR A 56 1.64 5.97 0.94
C THR A 56 3.11 6.37 0.82
N TRP A 57 3.42 7.64 0.98
CA TRP A 57 4.78 8.14 1.02
C TRP A 57 5.13 8.63 2.42
N VAL A 58 6.43 8.62 2.74
CA VAL A 58 6.91 9.05 4.05
C VAL A 58 6.96 10.57 4.10
N HIS A 59 6.29 11.14 5.11
CA HIS A 59 6.25 12.57 5.38
C HIS A 59 7.22 12.92 6.51
N GLY A 60 7.88 14.09 6.41
CA GLY A 60 8.85 14.54 7.41
C GLY A 60 10.27 14.14 7.05
N LEU A 61 11.14 15.11 6.81
CA LEU A 61 12.47 14.85 6.25
C LEU A 61 13.60 14.93 7.25
N PHE A 62 13.65 15.91 8.14
CA PHE A 62 14.86 16.16 8.91
C PHE A 62 14.68 16.34 10.41
N VAL A 63 13.55 16.80 10.87
CA VAL A 63 13.44 17.34 12.23
C VAL A 63 12.45 16.58 13.11
N VAL A 64 11.43 16.00 12.52
CA VAL A 64 10.30 15.43 13.26
C VAL A 64 10.03 14.03 12.76
N GLY A 65 10.83 13.11 13.03
CA GLY A 65 10.58 11.71 12.69
C GLY A 65 9.75 11.46 11.42
N GLN A 66 9.97 10.38 10.74
CA GLN A 66 9.24 10.02 9.53
C GLN A 66 7.82 9.56 9.86
N ALA A 67 6.84 9.98 9.09
CA ALA A 67 5.45 9.62 9.29
C ALA A 67 4.75 9.36 7.95
N PRO A 68 3.72 8.49 7.90
CA PRO A 68 2.96 8.28 6.67
C PRO A 68 2.14 9.52 6.33
N TRP A 69 2.12 9.85 5.05
CA TRP A 69 1.25 10.90 4.54
C TRP A 69 -0.16 10.36 4.34
N GLY A 70 -1.16 11.18 4.62
CA GLY A 70 -2.55 10.81 4.34
C GLY A 70 -3.10 9.72 5.24
N LEU A 71 -2.56 9.53 6.43
CA LEU A 71 -3.04 8.51 7.36
C LEU A 71 -4.52 8.68 7.70
N GLY A 72 -5.00 9.92 7.81
CA GLY A 72 -6.42 10.22 8.00
C GLY A 72 -7.28 9.76 6.82
N ALA A 73 -6.80 9.93 5.59
CA ALA A 73 -7.51 9.45 4.41
C ALA A 73 -7.55 7.91 4.36
N ILE A 74 -6.47 7.25 4.74
CA ILE A 74 -6.43 5.78 4.85
C ILE A 74 -7.44 5.31 5.89
N GLY A 75 -7.47 5.92 7.07
CA GLY A 75 -8.44 5.59 8.10
C GLY A 75 -9.89 5.87 7.73
N GLY A 76 -10.12 6.76 6.75
CA GLY A 76 -11.44 7.07 6.22
C GLY A 76 -11.94 6.13 5.12
N LEU A 77 -11.16 5.13 4.73
CA LEU A 77 -11.60 4.13 3.74
C LEU A 77 -12.78 3.32 4.28
N PRO A 78 -13.60 2.72 3.39
CA PRO A 78 -14.64 1.78 3.82
C PRO A 78 -14.04 0.65 4.66
N ALA A 79 -14.83 0.13 5.61
CA ALA A 79 -14.39 -0.99 6.45
C ALA A 79 -13.99 -2.18 5.58
N LEU A 80 -12.86 -2.80 5.93
CA LEU A 80 -12.29 -3.95 5.22
C LEU A 80 -12.27 -5.19 6.10
N ARG A 81 -13.34 -5.38 6.88
CA ARG A 81 -13.45 -6.51 7.81
C ARG A 81 -13.35 -7.84 7.07
N GLY A 82 -12.52 -8.70 7.61
CA GLY A 82 -12.27 -10.02 7.03
C GLY A 82 -11.39 -10.03 5.80
N LYS A 83 -10.93 -8.86 5.35
CA LYS A 83 -10.00 -8.78 4.22
C LYS A 83 -8.56 -8.71 4.72
N LYS A 84 -7.66 -9.28 3.93
CA LYS A 84 -6.22 -9.17 4.15
C LYS A 84 -5.71 -7.90 3.48
N VAL A 85 -4.79 -7.21 4.15
CA VAL A 85 -4.18 -5.98 3.64
C VAL A 85 -2.66 -6.12 3.69
N ALA A 86 -2.00 -5.74 2.62
CA ALA A 86 -0.56 -5.55 2.59
C ALA A 86 -0.28 -4.05 2.42
N THR A 87 0.79 -3.57 3.03
CA THR A 87 1.13 -2.15 3.01
C THR A 87 2.48 -1.90 2.34
N TYR A 88 2.63 -0.75 1.73
CA TYR A 88 3.93 -0.26 1.31
C TYR A 88 4.05 1.24 1.56
N CYS A 89 5.27 1.71 1.70
CA CYS A 89 5.53 3.13 1.72
C CYS A 89 6.73 3.44 0.83
N THR A 90 6.71 4.61 0.20
CA THR A 90 7.86 5.09 -0.57
C THR A 90 8.61 6.12 0.25
N PHE A 91 9.93 6.08 0.22
CA PHE A 91 10.76 6.98 1.01
C PHE A 91 12.02 7.40 0.27
N ALA A 92 12.64 8.49 0.71
CA ALA A 92 13.89 9.01 0.15
C ALA A 92 15.08 8.70 1.06
N LEU A 93 14.96 8.98 2.34
CA LEU A 93 16.06 8.88 3.30
C LEU A 93 15.86 7.73 4.29
N ASN A 94 14.72 7.72 4.97
CA ASN A 94 14.45 6.76 6.03
C ASN A 94 12.93 6.56 6.15
N PRO A 95 12.42 5.32 6.15
CA PRO A 95 10.99 5.08 6.31
C PRO A 95 10.48 5.31 7.74
N GLY A 96 11.36 5.30 8.75
CA GLY A 96 10.95 5.45 10.14
C GLY A 96 9.95 4.37 10.57
N SER A 97 8.95 4.77 11.37
CA SER A 97 7.88 3.89 11.87
C SER A 97 6.64 3.88 10.98
N THR A 98 6.76 4.28 9.70
CA THR A 98 5.63 4.47 8.78
C THR A 98 4.79 3.22 8.62
N LEU A 99 5.40 2.06 8.36
CA LEU A 99 4.66 0.82 8.18
C LEU A 99 3.89 0.43 9.44
N GLY A 100 4.49 0.58 10.62
CA GLY A 100 3.83 0.30 11.87
C GLY A 100 2.63 1.21 12.14
N ARG A 101 2.74 2.48 11.79
CA ARG A 101 1.63 3.44 11.92
C ARG A 101 0.50 3.15 10.94
N MET A 102 0.83 2.76 9.71
CA MET A 102 -0.16 2.32 8.74
C MET A 102 -0.91 1.08 9.22
N GLU A 103 -0.18 0.09 9.70
CA GLU A 103 -0.76 -1.14 10.24
C GLU A 103 -1.73 -0.84 11.38
N SER A 104 -1.33 0.00 12.34
CA SER A 104 -2.18 0.39 13.45
C SER A 104 -3.47 1.07 12.99
N ALA A 105 -3.36 2.01 12.05
CA ALA A 105 -4.52 2.72 11.51
C ALA A 105 -5.46 1.79 10.75
N ILE A 106 -4.93 0.91 9.92
CA ILE A 106 -5.72 -0.02 9.12
C ILE A 106 -6.42 -1.03 10.03
N THR A 107 -5.72 -1.59 10.98
CA THR A 107 -6.27 -2.56 11.93
C THR A 107 -7.37 -1.93 12.78
N SER A 108 -7.12 -0.76 13.36
CA SER A 108 -8.09 -0.12 14.27
C SER A 108 -9.26 0.54 13.55
N ALA A 109 -9.04 1.21 12.42
CA ALA A 109 -10.08 1.94 11.72
C ALA A 109 -10.86 1.09 10.71
N LEU A 110 -10.21 0.14 10.05
CA LEU A 110 -10.81 -0.62 8.95
C LEU A 110 -11.14 -2.07 9.34
N GLY A 111 -10.65 -2.55 10.46
CA GLY A 111 -10.89 -3.92 10.92
C GLY A 111 -10.26 -5.00 10.03
N ALA A 112 -9.25 -4.66 9.26
CA ALA A 112 -8.57 -5.58 8.36
C ALA A 112 -7.40 -6.28 9.05
N GLU A 113 -7.01 -7.42 8.50
CA GLU A 113 -5.80 -8.14 8.89
C GLU A 113 -4.63 -7.69 8.02
N VAL A 114 -3.62 -7.06 8.62
CA VAL A 114 -2.41 -6.67 7.90
C VAL A 114 -1.45 -7.87 7.86
N VAL A 115 -1.22 -8.40 6.66
CA VAL A 115 -0.42 -9.61 6.46
C VAL A 115 1.05 -9.32 6.18
N GLY A 116 1.40 -8.09 5.88
CA GLY A 116 2.78 -7.70 5.65
C GLY A 116 2.92 -6.29 5.11
N GLY A 117 4.15 -5.82 5.02
CA GLY A 117 4.46 -4.53 4.46
C GLY A 117 5.94 -4.44 4.07
N LEU A 118 6.25 -3.54 3.18
CA LEU A 118 7.61 -3.28 2.74
C LEU A 118 7.81 -1.80 2.45
N ALA A 119 8.92 -1.25 2.92
CA ALA A 119 9.34 0.10 2.58
C ALA A 119 10.12 0.09 1.27
N LEU A 120 9.73 0.95 0.32
CA LEU A 120 10.28 0.99 -1.02
C LEU A 120 11.07 2.28 -1.21
N HIS A 121 12.37 2.17 -1.47
CA HIS A 121 13.17 3.36 -1.77
C HIS A 121 12.76 3.92 -3.13
N ARG A 122 12.46 5.23 -3.19
CA ARG A 122 11.93 5.86 -4.42
C ARG A 122 12.86 5.75 -5.63
N SER A 123 14.17 5.54 -5.42
CA SER A 123 15.13 5.35 -6.51
C SER A 123 15.32 3.90 -6.92
N LYS A 124 14.67 2.95 -6.23
CA LYS A 124 14.80 1.51 -6.47
C LYS A 124 13.44 0.83 -6.62
N LEU A 125 12.46 1.53 -7.18
CA LEU A 125 11.09 1.02 -7.25
C LEU A 125 10.97 -0.27 -8.05
N ALA A 126 11.71 -0.40 -9.16
CA ALA A 126 11.64 -1.61 -9.96
C ALA A 126 12.02 -2.86 -9.16
N ALA A 127 13.16 -2.84 -8.47
CA ALA A 127 13.63 -3.97 -7.68
C ALA A 127 12.77 -4.20 -6.43
N HIS A 128 12.41 -3.15 -5.72
CA HIS A 128 11.66 -3.27 -4.47
C HIS A 128 10.21 -3.70 -4.69
N THR A 129 9.58 -3.29 -5.80
CA THR A 129 8.21 -3.74 -6.12
C THR A 129 8.19 -5.20 -6.56
N GLU A 130 9.24 -5.69 -7.23
CA GLU A 130 9.39 -7.12 -7.50
C GLU A 130 9.49 -7.92 -6.20
N GLU A 131 10.30 -7.44 -5.25
CA GLU A 131 10.42 -8.08 -3.95
C GLU A 131 9.09 -8.08 -3.20
N PHE A 132 8.37 -6.97 -3.22
CA PHE A 132 7.05 -6.87 -2.60
C PHE A 132 6.09 -7.93 -3.17
N ALA A 133 6.00 -8.00 -4.49
CA ALA A 133 5.14 -8.98 -5.15
C ALA A 133 5.55 -10.42 -4.84
N ALA A 134 6.85 -10.72 -4.85
CA ALA A 134 7.36 -12.03 -4.53
C ALA A 134 7.02 -12.46 -3.10
N ARG A 135 7.17 -11.56 -2.14
CA ARG A 135 6.80 -11.84 -0.75
C ARG A 135 5.29 -12.05 -0.59
N LEU A 136 4.49 -11.24 -1.26
CA LEU A 136 3.04 -11.31 -1.18
C LEU A 136 2.50 -12.61 -1.77
N THR A 137 3.03 -13.03 -2.91
CA THR A 137 2.60 -14.25 -3.59
C THR A 137 3.08 -15.53 -2.92
N SER A 138 4.05 -15.44 -2.01
CA SER A 138 4.56 -16.58 -1.26
C SER A 138 3.90 -16.78 0.11
N LEU A 139 2.94 -15.97 0.46
CA LEU A 139 2.20 -16.11 1.72
C LEU A 139 1.31 -17.35 1.76
#